data_f34a5cf609f8b7b5744c3c70e5b3cc75
#
_entry.id   f34a5cf609f8b7b5744c3c70e5b3cc75
#
_cell.length_a   1.000
_cell.length_b   1.000
_cell.length_c   1.000
_cell.angle_alpha   90.00
_cell.angle_beta   90.00
_cell.angle_gamma   90.00
#
_symmetry.space_group_name_H-M   'P 1'
#
loop_
_entity.id
_entity.type
_entity.pdbx_description
1 polymer ?
#
loop_
_entity_poly.entity_id
_entity_poly.type
_entity_poly.pdbx_seq_one_letter_code
_entity_poly.pdbx_strand_id
1 'polypeptide(L)'
;MSLKSLLSKPFADFINLKIKRWSGNPFDAQDKVFHKLLSVGKNTGFGREHHFGEIKSYQDFKEAVPVRDYEQLKSYIDRIISGENDVLWKGRPLYFCKTSGTTSGAKYIPITNDSMPNHTTSARNALLSYIAETGKTNFINGKMI
;
A
#
# COMPACT_ATOMS: atom_id res chain seq x y z
N MET A 1 9.86 -4.29 -34.30
CA MET A 1 9.17 -4.36 -32.98
C MET A 1 9.97 -5.32 -32.11
N SER A 2 10.26 -4.97 -30.86
CA SER A 2 10.93 -5.92 -29.97
C SER A 2 9.94 -6.98 -29.47
N LEU A 3 10.44 -8.16 -29.09
CA LEU A 3 9.62 -9.22 -28.49
C LEU A 3 8.88 -8.71 -27.23
N LYS A 4 9.54 -7.83 -26.46
CA LYS A 4 8.92 -7.16 -25.30
C LYS A 4 7.68 -6.34 -25.68
N SER A 5 7.77 -5.57 -26.77
CA SER A 5 6.67 -4.76 -27.29
C SER A 5 5.50 -5.64 -27.78
N LEU A 6 5.80 -6.78 -28.40
CA LEU A 6 4.78 -7.72 -28.89
C LEU A 6 3.98 -8.38 -27.74
N LEU A 7 4.67 -8.77 -26.68
CA LEU A 7 4.05 -9.46 -25.53
C LEU A 7 3.39 -8.53 -24.52
N SER A 8 3.75 -7.23 -24.53
CA SER A 8 3.27 -6.29 -23.51
C SER A 8 1.78 -5.98 -23.63
N LYS A 9 1.22 -5.91 -24.82
CA LYS A 9 -0.21 -5.61 -25.02
C LYS A 9 -1.12 -6.74 -24.49
N PRO A 10 -0.94 -8.02 -24.86
CA PRO A 10 -1.72 -9.12 -24.29
C PRO A 10 -1.60 -9.20 -22.76
N PHE A 11 -0.40 -8.99 -22.21
CA PHE A 11 -0.18 -8.96 -20.78
C PHE A 11 -0.89 -7.77 -20.12
N ALA A 12 -0.85 -6.60 -20.73
CA ALA A 12 -1.56 -5.42 -20.26
C ALA A 12 -3.07 -5.63 -20.23
N ASP A 13 -3.65 -6.22 -21.29
CA ASP A 13 -5.06 -6.55 -21.36
C ASP A 13 -5.48 -7.53 -20.26
N PHE A 14 -4.66 -8.56 -20.00
CA PHE A 14 -4.92 -9.52 -18.92
C PHE A 14 -4.90 -8.83 -17.53
N ILE A 15 -3.95 -7.95 -17.27
CA ILE A 15 -3.89 -7.20 -16.00
C ILE A 15 -5.08 -6.24 -15.90
N ASN A 16 -5.43 -5.56 -16.99
CA ASN A 16 -6.55 -4.62 -17.00
C ASN A 16 -7.90 -5.33 -16.74
N LEU A 17 -8.09 -6.54 -17.25
CA LEU A 17 -9.25 -7.38 -16.91
C LEU A 17 -9.33 -7.70 -15.42
N LYS A 18 -8.18 -7.98 -14.78
CA LYS A 18 -8.13 -8.17 -13.32
C LYS A 18 -8.51 -6.89 -12.56
N ILE A 19 -8.01 -5.74 -13.01
CA ILE A 19 -8.36 -4.44 -12.41
C ILE A 19 -9.86 -4.17 -12.56
N LYS A 20 -10.42 -4.32 -13.75
CA LYS A 20 -11.86 -4.12 -14.01
C LYS A 20 -12.74 -5.04 -13.15
N ARG A 21 -12.28 -6.25 -12.87
CA ARG A 21 -13.03 -7.20 -12.04
C ARG A 21 -13.23 -6.75 -10.60
N TRP A 22 -12.18 -6.26 -9.94
CA TRP A 22 -12.31 -5.77 -8.56
C TRP A 22 -12.86 -4.33 -8.49
N SER A 23 -12.56 -3.47 -9.50
CA SER A 23 -13.12 -2.11 -9.56
C SER A 23 -14.62 -2.10 -9.89
N GLY A 24 -15.15 -3.17 -10.48
CA GLY A 24 -16.59 -3.34 -10.69
C GLY A 24 -17.39 -3.59 -9.41
N ASN A 25 -16.73 -4.01 -8.32
CA ASN A 25 -17.32 -4.12 -6.99
C ASN A 25 -16.39 -3.50 -5.92
N PRO A 26 -16.31 -2.17 -5.87
CA PRO A 26 -15.34 -1.47 -5.03
C PRO A 26 -15.60 -1.64 -3.53
N PHE A 27 -16.88 -1.73 -3.13
CA PHE A 27 -17.24 -1.92 -1.72
C PHE A 27 -16.78 -3.27 -1.18
N ASP A 28 -17.00 -4.35 -1.92
CA ASP A 28 -16.53 -5.69 -1.55
C ASP A 28 -15.00 -5.78 -1.52
N ALA A 29 -14.33 -5.14 -2.49
CA ALA A 29 -12.88 -5.07 -2.53
C ALA A 29 -12.31 -4.30 -1.32
N GLN A 30 -12.94 -3.19 -0.95
CA GLN A 30 -12.55 -2.37 0.20
C GLN A 30 -12.78 -3.10 1.51
N ASP A 31 -13.92 -3.77 1.66
CA ASP A 31 -14.26 -4.56 2.85
C ASP A 31 -13.25 -5.70 3.08
N LYS A 32 -12.90 -6.44 2.04
CA LYS A 32 -11.86 -7.48 2.12
C LYS A 32 -10.50 -6.93 2.57
N VAL A 33 -10.11 -5.76 2.06
CA VAL A 33 -8.85 -5.12 2.49
C VAL A 33 -8.96 -4.67 3.93
N PHE A 34 -10.06 -4.07 4.34
CA PHE A 34 -10.31 -3.63 5.71
C PHE A 34 -10.16 -4.79 6.71
N HIS A 35 -10.89 -5.88 6.52
CA HIS A 35 -10.80 -7.05 7.39
C HIS A 35 -9.41 -7.71 7.40
N LYS A 36 -8.73 -7.73 6.25
CA LYS A 36 -7.35 -8.20 6.18
C LYS A 36 -6.41 -7.34 7.03
N LEU A 37 -6.53 -6.01 6.94
CA LEU A 37 -5.69 -5.09 7.72
C LEU A 37 -5.92 -5.26 9.23
N LEU A 38 -7.16 -5.35 9.68
CA LEU A 38 -7.51 -5.62 11.08
C LEU A 38 -6.95 -6.96 11.54
N SER A 39 -7.17 -8.02 10.76
CA SER A 39 -6.71 -9.38 11.08
C SER A 39 -5.21 -9.48 11.27
N VAL A 40 -4.43 -8.79 10.44
CA VAL A 40 -2.96 -8.76 10.56
C VAL A 40 -2.53 -7.79 11.66
N GLY A 41 -3.17 -6.62 11.75
CA GLY A 41 -2.82 -5.57 12.69
C GLY A 41 -3.15 -5.87 14.15
N LYS A 42 -4.11 -6.74 14.47
CA LYS A 42 -4.59 -6.99 15.83
C LYS A 42 -3.50 -7.41 16.84
N ASN A 43 -2.42 -8.01 16.35
CA ASN A 43 -1.31 -8.46 17.19
C ASN A 43 -0.18 -7.41 17.33
N THR A 44 -0.29 -6.26 16.68
CA THR A 44 0.65 -5.16 16.83
C THR A 44 0.41 -4.35 18.10
N GLY A 45 1.38 -3.53 18.51
CA GLY A 45 1.20 -2.60 19.62
C GLY A 45 -0.01 -1.69 19.38
N PHE A 46 -0.06 -1.03 18.21
CA PHE A 46 -1.17 -0.17 17.82
C PHE A 46 -2.52 -0.91 17.78
N GLY A 47 -2.55 -2.12 17.22
CA GLY A 47 -3.77 -2.90 17.12
C GLY A 47 -4.32 -3.36 18.48
N ARG A 48 -3.44 -3.69 19.43
CA ARG A 48 -3.85 -3.99 20.80
C ARG A 48 -4.37 -2.76 21.54
N GLU A 49 -3.69 -1.64 21.43
CA GLU A 49 -4.09 -0.36 22.03
C GLU A 49 -5.45 0.14 21.51
N HIS A 50 -5.81 -0.23 20.27
CA HIS A 50 -7.06 0.14 19.62
C HIS A 50 -8.06 -1.00 19.45
N HIS A 51 -7.89 -2.08 20.18
CA HIS A 51 -8.82 -3.23 20.24
C HIS A 51 -9.20 -3.80 18.86
N PHE A 52 -8.25 -3.91 17.94
CA PHE A 52 -8.51 -4.39 16.56
C PHE A 52 -9.16 -5.77 16.51
N GLY A 53 -8.97 -6.61 17.52
CA GLY A 53 -9.62 -7.91 17.63
C GLY A 53 -11.14 -7.86 17.85
N GLU A 54 -11.67 -6.73 18.31
CA GLU A 54 -13.08 -6.52 18.63
C GLU A 54 -13.84 -5.76 17.52
N ILE A 55 -13.11 -5.12 16.59
CA ILE A 55 -13.66 -4.33 15.50
C ILE A 55 -14.30 -5.25 14.46
N LYS A 56 -15.59 -5.07 14.21
CA LYS A 56 -16.39 -5.85 13.23
C LYS A 56 -16.84 -5.03 12.05
N SER A 57 -16.91 -3.71 12.20
CA SER A 57 -17.42 -2.78 11.19
C SER A 57 -16.51 -1.56 11.04
N TYR A 58 -16.68 -0.84 9.93
CA TYR A 58 -16.01 0.44 9.74
C TYR A 58 -16.43 1.48 10.79
N GLN A 59 -17.65 1.39 11.32
CA GLN A 59 -18.10 2.28 12.39
C GLN A 59 -17.35 2.00 13.69
N ASP A 60 -17.18 0.74 14.08
CA ASP A 60 -16.38 0.37 15.26
C ASP A 60 -14.94 0.87 15.11
N PHE A 61 -14.38 0.75 13.90
CA PHE A 61 -13.02 1.26 13.62
C PHE A 61 -12.92 2.78 13.83
N LYS A 62 -13.89 3.55 13.36
CA LYS A 62 -13.90 5.01 13.55
C LYS A 62 -14.00 5.43 15.02
N GLU A 63 -14.68 4.64 15.83
CA GLU A 63 -14.81 4.87 17.26
C GLU A 63 -13.54 4.50 18.03
N ALA A 64 -12.90 3.38 17.63
CA ALA A 64 -11.70 2.88 18.28
C ALA A 64 -10.41 3.60 17.86
N VAL A 65 -10.35 4.13 16.65
CA VAL A 65 -9.13 4.71 16.06
C VAL A 65 -9.35 6.18 15.71
N PRO A 66 -8.92 7.11 16.56
CA PRO A 66 -9.03 8.53 16.28
C PRO A 66 -8.13 8.93 15.09
N VAL A 67 -8.57 9.92 14.32
CA VAL A 67 -7.77 10.52 13.26
C VAL A 67 -6.54 11.20 13.90
N ARG A 68 -5.37 10.93 13.34
CA ARG A 68 -4.08 11.45 13.83
C ARG A 68 -3.24 12.02 12.70
N ASP A 69 -2.48 13.05 13.00
CA ASP A 69 -1.41 13.51 12.16
C ASP A 69 -0.10 12.75 12.42
N TYR A 70 0.97 13.13 11.72
CA TYR A 70 2.28 12.48 11.88
C TYR A 70 2.88 12.68 13.27
N GLU A 71 2.73 13.86 13.85
CA GLU A 71 3.30 14.17 15.17
C GLU A 71 2.66 13.30 16.27
N GLN A 72 1.36 13.05 16.14
CA GLN A 72 0.62 12.14 17.04
C GLN A 72 0.98 10.67 16.84
N LEU A 73 1.49 10.28 15.65
CA LEU A 73 2.00 8.95 15.38
C LEU A 73 3.50 8.80 15.64
N LYS A 74 4.19 9.91 15.90
CA LYS A 74 5.66 9.95 16.00
C LYS A 74 6.22 9.00 17.04
N SER A 75 5.57 8.84 18.19
CA SER A 75 5.99 7.91 19.24
C SER A 75 6.07 6.46 18.76
N TYR A 76 5.13 6.02 17.93
CA TYR A 76 5.18 4.69 17.30
C TYR A 76 6.33 4.59 16.28
N ILE A 77 6.54 5.63 15.50
CA ILE A 77 7.63 5.67 14.52
C ILE A 77 8.99 5.63 15.23
N ASP A 78 9.18 6.36 16.32
CA ASP A 78 10.42 6.36 17.10
C ASP A 78 10.71 4.97 17.71
N ARG A 79 9.68 4.26 18.18
CA ARG A 79 9.80 2.85 18.65
C ARG A 79 10.26 1.93 17.51
N ILE A 80 9.71 2.08 16.30
CA ILE A 80 10.12 1.29 15.14
C ILE A 80 11.58 1.61 14.76
N ILE A 81 11.97 2.88 14.78
CA ILE A 81 13.35 3.32 14.49
C ILE A 81 14.33 2.76 15.52
N SER A 82 13.95 2.70 16.79
CA SER A 82 14.77 2.08 17.85
C SER A 82 14.84 0.55 17.76
N GLY A 83 14.12 -0.05 16.80
CA GLY A 83 14.23 -1.48 16.49
C GLY A 83 13.13 -2.35 17.10
N GLU A 84 12.06 -1.77 17.66
CA GLU A 84 10.93 -2.51 18.17
C GLU A 84 10.13 -3.16 17.03
N ASN A 85 9.73 -4.42 17.22
CA ASN A 85 8.91 -5.17 16.27
C ASN A 85 7.43 -4.96 16.55
N ASP A 86 6.59 -5.24 15.55
CA ASP A 86 5.13 -5.34 15.72
C ASP A 86 4.48 -4.08 16.33
N VAL A 87 5.01 -2.89 16.01
CA VAL A 87 4.47 -1.63 16.53
C VAL A 87 3.21 -1.21 15.76
N LEU A 88 3.35 -0.74 14.51
CA LEU A 88 2.25 -0.36 13.63
C LEU A 88 1.85 -1.49 12.67
N TRP A 89 2.78 -2.36 12.33
CA TRP A 89 2.60 -3.53 11.46
C TRP A 89 3.49 -4.66 11.95
N LYS A 90 3.16 -5.89 11.53
CA LYS A 90 3.92 -7.08 11.93
C LYS A 90 5.37 -7.03 11.47
N GLY A 91 6.29 -7.43 12.31
CA GLY A 91 7.72 -7.47 12.06
C GLY A 91 8.36 -6.08 12.01
N ARG A 92 9.48 -5.99 11.31
CA ARG A 92 10.22 -4.75 11.05
C ARG A 92 9.98 -4.25 9.62
N PRO A 93 10.01 -2.94 9.39
CA PRO A 93 10.03 -2.42 8.04
C PRO A 93 11.34 -2.79 7.33
N LEU A 94 11.30 -2.89 6.00
CA LEU A 94 12.50 -3.09 5.16
C LEU A 94 13.41 -1.87 5.22
N TYR A 95 12.81 -0.69 5.15
CA TYR A 95 13.47 0.62 5.21
C TYR A 95 12.45 1.72 5.51
N PHE A 96 12.96 2.92 5.66
CA PHE A 96 12.15 4.13 5.83
C PHE A 96 12.30 5.05 4.63
N CYS A 97 11.18 5.52 4.09
CA CYS A 97 11.18 6.66 3.18
C CYS A 97 11.23 7.94 3.99
N LYS A 98 12.22 8.79 3.71
CA LYS A 98 12.35 10.11 4.33
C LYS A 98 11.70 11.15 3.43
N THR A 99 10.77 11.93 3.98
CA THR A 99 10.19 13.05 3.24
C THR A 99 11.08 14.29 3.32
N SER A 100 10.97 15.20 2.33
CA SER A 100 11.74 16.45 2.27
C SER A 100 11.23 17.54 3.23
N GLY A 101 10.50 17.23 4.28
CA GLY A 101 9.79 18.12 5.20
C GLY A 101 10.32 19.55 5.27
N THR A 102 9.50 20.50 4.83
CA THR A 102 9.88 21.91 4.76
C THR A 102 9.58 22.71 6.04
N THR A 103 8.59 22.28 6.83
CA THR A 103 8.06 23.06 7.97
C THR A 103 8.19 22.35 9.32
N SER A 104 8.12 21.03 9.37
CA SER A 104 8.13 20.24 10.62
C SER A 104 9.25 19.19 10.68
N GLY A 105 10.29 19.34 9.86
CA GLY A 105 11.38 18.37 9.78
C GLY A 105 11.08 17.15 8.91
N ALA A 106 12.05 16.27 8.78
CA ALA A 106 11.93 15.07 7.97
C ALA A 106 11.02 14.03 8.65
N LYS A 107 10.04 13.53 7.94
CA LYS A 107 9.15 12.45 8.39
C LYS A 107 9.66 11.10 7.86
N TYR A 108 9.61 10.10 8.70
CA TYR A 108 10.02 8.74 8.35
C TYR A 108 8.79 7.86 8.15
N ILE A 109 8.63 7.35 6.95
CA ILE A 109 7.50 6.47 6.58
C ILE A 109 8.03 5.03 6.50
N PRO A 110 7.63 4.13 7.40
CA PRO A 110 8.09 2.74 7.37
C PRO A 110 7.50 1.99 6.17
N ILE A 111 8.37 1.31 5.42
CA ILE A 111 8.00 0.47 4.29
C ILE A 111 8.22 -0.99 4.67
N THR A 112 7.13 -1.74 4.76
CA THR A 112 7.14 -3.14 5.17
C THR A 112 7.24 -4.10 3.98
N ASN A 113 7.60 -5.36 4.23
CA ASN A 113 7.55 -6.43 3.24
C ASN A 113 6.16 -6.57 2.60
N ASP A 114 5.10 -6.39 3.38
CA ASP A 114 3.72 -6.54 2.92
C ASP A 114 3.24 -5.31 2.11
N SER A 115 3.79 -4.11 2.35
CA SER A 115 3.44 -2.89 1.62
C SER A 115 4.20 -2.73 0.30
N MET A 116 5.44 -3.23 0.22
CA MET A 116 6.29 -3.10 -0.96
C MET A 116 5.64 -3.61 -2.26
N PRO A 117 5.00 -4.80 -2.29
CA PRO A 117 4.32 -5.27 -3.50
C PRO A 117 3.21 -4.30 -3.98
N ASN A 118 2.54 -3.59 -3.07
CA ASN A 118 1.51 -2.62 -3.45
C ASN A 118 2.12 -1.42 -4.18
N HIS A 119 3.24 -0.88 -3.70
CA HIS A 119 3.94 0.23 -4.35
C HIS A 119 4.39 -0.14 -5.77
N THR A 120 5.10 -1.25 -5.92
CA THR A 120 5.62 -1.70 -7.22
C THR A 120 4.51 -2.13 -8.17
N THR A 121 3.48 -2.82 -7.67
CA THR A 121 2.35 -3.28 -8.49
C THR A 121 1.50 -2.12 -8.96
N SER A 122 1.25 -1.11 -8.14
CA SER A 122 0.46 0.07 -8.53
C SER A 122 1.13 0.85 -9.65
N ALA A 123 2.44 1.11 -9.54
CA ALA A 123 3.20 1.78 -10.59
C ALA A 123 3.18 0.97 -11.90
N ARG A 124 3.45 -0.34 -11.83
CA ARG A 124 3.38 -1.23 -12.99
C ARG A 124 1.99 -1.25 -13.62
N ASN A 125 0.94 -1.36 -12.80
CA ASN A 125 -0.44 -1.44 -13.28
C ASN A 125 -0.87 -0.15 -13.96
N ALA A 126 -0.42 1.02 -13.52
CA ALA A 126 -0.67 2.29 -14.20
C ALA A 126 -0.11 2.28 -15.63
N LEU A 127 1.14 1.82 -15.81
CA LEU A 127 1.75 1.68 -17.14
C LEU A 127 1.03 0.65 -18.00
N LEU A 128 0.65 -0.50 -17.43
CA LEU A 128 -0.07 -1.54 -18.16
C LEU A 128 -1.48 -1.10 -18.56
N SER A 129 -2.17 -0.34 -17.71
CA SER A 129 -3.48 0.23 -18.07
C SER A 129 -3.34 1.21 -19.23
N TYR A 130 -2.30 2.05 -19.25
CA TYR A 130 -2.03 2.91 -20.39
C TYR A 130 -1.79 2.12 -21.70
N ILE A 131 -1.03 1.03 -21.63
CA ILE A 131 -0.80 0.15 -22.80
C ILE A 131 -2.11 -0.50 -23.26
N ALA A 132 -2.91 -1.00 -22.31
CA ALA A 132 -4.18 -1.64 -22.62
C ALA A 132 -5.15 -0.69 -23.33
N GLU A 133 -5.23 0.57 -22.88
CA GLU A 133 -6.16 1.56 -23.45
C GLU A 133 -5.65 2.16 -24.79
N THR A 134 -4.33 2.37 -24.92
CA THR A 134 -3.79 3.11 -26.08
C THR A 134 -3.11 2.23 -27.12
N GLY A 135 -2.73 1.00 -26.79
CA GLY A 135 -1.89 0.13 -27.61
C GLY A 135 -0.43 0.60 -27.77
N LYS A 136 -0.05 1.74 -27.17
CA LYS A 136 1.28 2.33 -27.32
C LYS A 136 2.30 1.60 -26.43
N THR A 137 3.32 0.98 -27.05
CA THR A 137 4.34 0.17 -26.37
C THR A 137 5.77 0.69 -26.60
N ASN A 138 5.97 1.77 -27.37
CA ASN A 138 7.29 2.22 -27.79
C ASN A 138 8.20 2.61 -26.62
N PHE A 139 7.64 3.16 -25.55
CA PHE A 139 8.40 3.60 -24.36
C PHE A 139 9.04 2.43 -23.58
N ILE A 140 8.56 1.18 -23.76
CA ILE A 140 9.13 0.01 -23.09
C ILE A 140 10.53 -0.33 -23.59
N ASN A 141 10.88 0.13 -24.80
CA ASN A 141 12.18 -0.13 -25.43
C ASN A 141 13.27 0.84 -24.95
N GLY A 142 12.90 1.91 -24.24
CA GLY A 142 13.81 2.90 -23.68
C GLY A 142 14.23 2.58 -22.23
N LYS A 143 15.13 3.41 -21.70
CA LYS A 143 15.40 3.46 -20.24
C LYS A 143 14.29 4.28 -19.59
N MET A 144 13.61 3.69 -18.60
CA MET A 144 12.77 4.46 -17.69
C MET A 144 13.66 5.02 -16.58
N ILE A 145 13.63 6.33 -16.42
CA ILE A 145 14.35 7.07 -15.37
C ILE A 145 13.36 7.39 -14.27
#